data_9aae6b90eb576fb645a006e5158f0012
#
_entry.id   9aae6b90eb576fb645a006e5158f0012
#
_cell.length_a   1.000
_cell.length_b   1.000
_cell.length_c   1.000
_cell.angle_alpha   90.00
_cell.angle_beta   90.00
_cell.angle_gamma   90.00
#
_symmetry.space_group_name_H-M   'P 1'
#
loop_
_entity.id
_entity.type
_entity.pdbx_description
1 polymer ?
#
loop_
_entity_poly.entity_id
_entity_poly.type
_entity_poly.pdbx_seq_one_letter_code
_entity_poly.pdbx_strand_id
1 'polypeptide(L)'
;MDEAAIEDLFAAFGPVRCKRMFGGIGIYADGLMFGLFAFDQISLKADAEFASLLEGEGSRPFQYEARGRSIKLGYWTLPDSAVDDPDAAADFARQALRIARAAAASKPRKKQKTPKN
;
A
#
# COMPACT_ATOMS: atom_id res chain seq x y z
N MET A 1 -0.75 0.85 -16.24
CA MET A 1 -0.68 2.12 -15.48
C MET A 1 0.76 2.47 -15.23
N ASP A 2 1.14 3.68 -15.51
CA ASP A 2 2.52 4.11 -15.28
C ASP A 2 2.58 5.06 -14.08
N GLU A 3 3.77 5.58 -13.80
CA GLU A 3 3.94 6.44 -12.64
C GLU A 3 3.09 7.70 -12.72
N ALA A 4 2.98 8.28 -13.90
CA ALA A 4 2.17 9.49 -14.07
C ALA A 4 0.69 9.21 -13.76
N ALA A 5 0.19 8.06 -14.18
CA ALA A 5 -1.19 7.67 -13.90
C ALA A 5 -1.41 7.44 -12.41
N ILE A 6 -0.41 6.88 -11.73
CA ILE A 6 -0.50 6.69 -10.28
C ILE A 6 -0.53 8.04 -9.58
N GLU A 7 0.30 8.98 -10.01
CA GLU A 7 0.32 10.32 -9.43
C GLU A 7 -1.02 11.02 -9.64
N ASP A 8 -1.62 10.85 -10.81
CA ASP A 8 -2.93 11.42 -11.09
C ASP A 8 -4.01 10.81 -10.21
N LEU A 9 -3.97 9.49 -10.05
CA LEU A 9 -4.97 8.80 -9.23
C LEU A 9 -5.00 9.34 -7.81
N PHE A 10 -3.84 9.64 -7.26
CA PHE A 10 -3.73 10.12 -5.89
C PHE A 10 -3.53 11.63 -5.79
N ALA A 11 -3.86 12.37 -6.85
CA ALA A 11 -3.63 13.82 -6.85
C ALA A 11 -4.37 14.53 -5.72
N ALA A 12 -5.60 14.11 -5.41
CA ALA A 12 -6.37 14.71 -4.33
C ALA A 12 -5.78 14.39 -2.95
N PHE A 13 -5.05 13.28 -2.85
CA PHE A 13 -4.35 12.93 -1.62
C PHE A 13 -3.12 13.82 -1.43
N GLY A 14 -2.40 14.08 -2.51
CA GLY A 14 -1.18 14.87 -2.47
C GLY A 14 -0.07 14.19 -3.25
N PRO A 15 1.13 14.76 -3.24
CA PRO A 15 2.24 14.19 -4.00
C PRO A 15 2.63 12.82 -3.47
N VAL A 16 2.90 11.91 -4.39
CA VAL A 16 3.42 10.60 -4.05
C VAL A 16 4.72 10.37 -4.80
N ARG A 17 5.54 9.48 -4.29
CA ARG A 17 6.76 9.06 -4.95
C ARG A 17 6.60 7.64 -5.39
N CYS A 18 6.97 7.38 -6.62
CA CYS A 18 6.90 6.03 -7.18
C CYS A 18 8.30 5.47 -7.31
N LYS A 19 8.47 4.21 -6.95
CA LYS A 19 9.76 3.56 -7.00
C LYS A 19 9.59 2.16 -7.56
N ARG A 20 10.30 1.86 -8.63
CA ARG A 20 10.19 0.55 -9.24
C ARG A 20 10.84 -0.51 -8.37
N MET A 21 10.18 -1.64 -8.24
CA MET A 21 10.69 -2.75 -7.46
C MET A 21 9.99 -4.05 -7.85
N PHE A 22 10.75 -5.11 -7.92
CA PHE A 22 10.19 -6.47 -8.10
C PHE A 22 9.17 -6.57 -9.22
N GLY A 23 9.40 -5.85 -10.30
CA GLY A 23 8.46 -5.88 -11.42
C GLY A 23 7.22 -5.05 -11.21
N GLY A 24 7.13 -4.31 -10.11
CA GLY A 24 6.01 -3.43 -9.83
C GLY A 24 6.49 -2.04 -9.47
N ILE A 25 5.62 -1.28 -8.84
CA ILE A 25 5.92 0.09 -8.44
C ILE A 25 5.45 0.30 -7.02
N GLY A 26 6.39 0.63 -6.13
CA GLY A 26 6.04 1.04 -4.77
C GLY A 26 5.59 2.48 -4.75
N ILE A 27 4.57 2.78 -3.95
CA ILE A 27 3.98 4.12 -3.85
C ILE A 27 4.23 4.65 -2.45
N TYR A 28 4.92 5.77 -2.38
CA TYR A 28 5.43 6.31 -1.12
C TYR A 28 4.91 7.71 -0.86
N ALA A 29 4.71 8.03 0.40
CA ALA A 29 4.50 9.38 0.87
C ALA A 29 5.21 9.51 2.22
N ASP A 30 5.83 10.65 2.48
CA ASP A 30 6.58 10.89 3.71
C ASP A 30 7.63 9.81 3.96
N GLY A 31 8.20 9.28 2.90
CA GLY A 31 9.25 8.26 3.01
C GLY A 31 8.74 6.87 3.35
N LEU A 32 7.42 6.67 3.40
CA LEU A 32 6.83 5.39 3.76
C LEU A 32 6.02 4.83 2.60
N MET A 33 6.16 3.54 2.38
CA MET A 33 5.40 2.87 1.33
C MET A 33 4.01 2.55 1.86
N PHE A 34 3.00 3.15 1.24
CA PHE A 34 1.62 2.91 1.64
C PHE A 34 0.84 2.17 0.58
N GLY A 35 1.40 2.03 -0.61
CA GLY A 35 0.72 1.38 -1.71
C GLY A 35 1.70 0.72 -2.64
N LEU A 36 1.16 -0.02 -3.57
CA LEU A 36 1.95 -0.85 -4.46
C LEU A 36 1.14 -1.11 -5.73
N PHE A 37 1.78 -0.97 -6.87
CA PHE A 37 1.17 -1.34 -8.14
C PHE A 37 1.89 -2.57 -8.67
N ALA A 38 1.16 -3.66 -8.82
CA ALA A 38 1.71 -4.90 -9.35
C ALA A 38 0.55 -5.74 -9.88
N PHE A 39 0.84 -6.56 -10.89
CA PHE A 39 -0.17 -7.42 -11.51
C PHE A 39 -1.37 -6.59 -11.97
N ASP A 40 -1.09 -5.41 -12.50
CA ASP A 40 -2.08 -4.51 -13.06
C ASP A 40 -3.09 -4.01 -12.04
N GLN A 41 -2.72 -3.98 -10.77
CA GLN A 41 -3.61 -3.52 -9.70
C GLN A 41 -2.87 -2.66 -8.69
N ILE A 42 -3.58 -1.67 -8.15
CA ILE A 42 -3.11 -0.89 -7.01
C ILE A 42 -3.55 -1.63 -5.75
N SER A 43 -2.64 -1.76 -4.79
CA SER A 43 -2.97 -2.31 -3.47
C SER A 43 -2.48 -1.34 -2.41
N LEU A 44 -3.17 -1.32 -1.27
CA LEU A 44 -2.88 -0.39 -0.18
C LEU A 44 -2.51 -1.16 1.07
N LYS A 45 -1.58 -0.61 1.83
CA LYS A 45 -1.20 -1.21 3.10
C LYS A 45 -2.38 -1.17 4.06
N ALA A 46 -2.65 -2.29 4.71
CA ALA A 46 -3.82 -2.41 5.59
C ALA A 46 -3.48 -3.17 6.85
N ASP A 47 -4.06 -2.71 7.96
CA ASP A 47 -4.12 -3.51 9.17
C ASP A 47 -5.41 -4.31 9.14
N ALA A 48 -5.69 -5.05 10.21
CA ALA A 48 -6.85 -5.95 10.22
C ALA A 48 -8.16 -5.18 10.05
N GLU A 49 -8.26 -4.03 10.68
CA GLU A 49 -9.47 -3.24 10.64
C GLU A 49 -9.71 -2.66 9.25
N PHE A 50 -8.67 -2.07 8.65
CA PHE A 50 -8.78 -1.50 7.31
C PHE A 50 -8.99 -2.60 6.27
N ALA A 51 -8.36 -3.75 6.45
CA ALA A 51 -8.56 -4.89 5.56
C ALA A 51 -10.03 -5.33 5.54
N SER A 52 -10.65 -5.36 6.72
CA SER A 52 -12.05 -5.73 6.82
C SER A 52 -12.94 -4.72 6.09
N LEU A 53 -12.63 -3.44 6.24
CA LEU A 53 -13.38 -2.39 5.55
C LEU A 53 -13.20 -2.53 4.04
N LEU A 54 -11.97 -2.73 3.59
CA LEU A 54 -11.70 -2.88 2.16
C LEU A 54 -12.38 -4.12 1.58
N GLU A 55 -12.37 -5.21 2.34
CA GLU A 55 -13.03 -6.42 1.89
C GLU A 55 -14.53 -6.18 1.69
N GLY A 56 -15.15 -5.40 2.57
CA GLY A 56 -16.54 -5.03 2.41
C GLY A 56 -16.79 -4.19 1.16
N GLU A 57 -15.77 -3.55 0.62
CA GLU A 57 -15.87 -2.78 -0.60
C GLU A 57 -15.50 -3.60 -1.84
N GLY A 58 -15.27 -4.88 -1.68
CA GLY A 58 -14.93 -5.75 -2.81
C GLY A 58 -13.44 -5.95 -3.03
N SER A 59 -12.59 -5.44 -2.14
CA SER A 59 -11.15 -5.62 -2.28
C SER A 59 -10.72 -7.02 -1.93
N ARG A 60 -9.53 -7.39 -2.39
CA ARG A 60 -8.94 -8.69 -2.12
C ARG A 60 -7.54 -8.50 -1.58
N PRO A 61 -7.03 -9.45 -0.80
CA PRO A 61 -5.65 -9.35 -0.34
C PRO A 61 -4.68 -9.48 -1.50
N PHE A 62 -3.64 -8.66 -1.47
CA PHE A 62 -2.57 -8.80 -2.44
C PHE A 62 -1.73 -10.00 -2.03
N GLN A 63 -1.52 -10.92 -2.95
CA GLN A 63 -0.65 -12.05 -2.69
C GLN A 63 -0.02 -12.48 -4.01
N TYR A 64 1.14 -13.07 -3.91
CA TYR A 64 1.81 -13.60 -5.08
C TYR A 64 2.42 -14.94 -4.71
N GLU A 65 2.75 -15.71 -5.73
CA GLU A 65 3.33 -17.02 -5.51
C GLU A 65 4.82 -16.98 -5.71
N ALA A 66 5.54 -17.57 -4.78
CA ALA A 66 6.97 -17.71 -4.88
C ALA A 66 7.33 -19.09 -4.36
N ARG A 67 7.99 -19.86 -5.19
CA ARG A 67 8.45 -21.20 -4.82
C ARG A 67 7.32 -22.08 -4.33
N GLY A 68 6.18 -21.99 -5.01
CA GLY A 68 5.03 -22.81 -4.68
C GLY A 68 4.25 -22.39 -3.46
N ARG A 69 4.55 -21.20 -2.91
CA ARG A 69 3.85 -20.70 -1.74
C ARG A 69 3.18 -19.37 -2.05
N SER A 70 2.03 -19.16 -1.44
CA SER A 70 1.36 -17.87 -1.51
C SER A 70 1.92 -16.94 -0.45
N ILE A 71 2.33 -15.75 -0.85
CA ILE A 71 2.91 -14.77 0.05
C ILE A 71 1.98 -13.57 0.14
N LYS A 72 1.56 -13.26 1.36
CA LYS A 72 0.71 -12.10 1.62
C LYS A 72 1.56 -11.03 2.28
N LEU A 73 1.44 -9.81 1.77
CA LEU A 73 2.27 -8.72 2.24
C LEU A 73 1.54 -7.70 3.11
N GLY A 74 0.29 -7.99 3.48
CA GLY A 74 -0.46 -7.03 4.27
C GLY A 74 -0.98 -5.87 3.44
N TYR A 75 -1.17 -6.09 2.17
CA TYR A 75 -1.73 -5.10 1.25
C TYR A 75 -3.02 -5.64 0.66
N TRP A 76 -3.96 -4.74 0.40
CA TRP A 76 -5.26 -5.08 -0.17
C TRP A 76 -5.55 -4.19 -1.36
N THR A 77 -6.21 -4.72 -2.37
CA THR A 77 -6.44 -3.97 -3.60
C THR A 77 -7.29 -2.74 -3.34
N LEU A 78 -7.04 -1.69 -4.11
CA LEU A 78 -7.88 -0.49 -4.07
C LEU A 78 -9.26 -0.87 -4.63
N PRO A 79 -10.35 -0.53 -3.93
CA PRO A 79 -11.67 -0.85 -4.46
C PRO A 79 -11.90 -0.21 -5.82
N ASP A 80 -12.61 -0.92 -6.69
CA ASP A 80 -12.91 -0.40 -8.03
C ASP A 80 -13.62 0.94 -7.97
N SER A 81 -14.46 1.13 -6.97
CA SER A 81 -15.19 2.39 -6.82
C SER A 81 -14.26 3.58 -6.62
N ALA A 82 -13.06 3.35 -6.15
CA ALA A 82 -12.11 4.44 -5.91
C ALA A 82 -11.23 4.74 -7.12
N VAL A 83 -11.20 3.85 -8.09
CA VAL A 83 -10.33 4.05 -9.25
C VAL A 83 -10.77 5.28 -10.05
N ASP A 84 -12.07 5.52 -10.13
CA ASP A 84 -12.61 6.66 -10.85
C ASP A 84 -13.10 7.76 -9.92
N ASP A 85 -12.74 7.70 -8.65
CA ASP A 85 -13.20 8.67 -7.66
C ASP A 85 -11.98 9.18 -6.88
N PRO A 86 -11.41 10.32 -7.31
CA PRO A 86 -10.19 10.84 -6.66
C PRO A 86 -10.34 11.10 -5.18
N ASP A 87 -11.51 11.52 -4.73
CA ASP A 87 -11.73 11.77 -3.31
C ASP A 87 -11.72 10.48 -2.51
N ALA A 88 -12.35 9.43 -3.03
CA ALA A 88 -12.32 8.13 -2.37
C ALA A 88 -10.91 7.56 -2.36
N ALA A 89 -10.20 7.68 -3.47
CA ALA A 89 -8.82 7.22 -3.54
C ALA A 89 -7.96 7.95 -2.51
N ALA A 90 -8.17 9.27 -2.36
CA ALA A 90 -7.43 10.05 -1.39
C ALA A 90 -7.70 9.60 0.04
N ASP A 91 -8.97 9.32 0.35
CA ASP A 91 -9.34 8.87 1.69
C ASP A 91 -8.70 7.52 2.02
N PHE A 92 -8.75 6.59 1.09
CA PHE A 92 -8.13 5.28 1.30
C PHE A 92 -6.61 5.42 1.43
N ALA A 93 -6.00 6.31 0.63
CA ALA A 93 -4.56 6.54 0.71
C ALA A 93 -4.18 7.12 2.07
N ARG A 94 -4.98 8.04 2.60
CA ARG A 94 -4.70 8.61 3.92
C ARG A 94 -4.73 7.54 5.00
N GLN A 95 -5.70 6.64 4.93
CA GLN A 95 -5.77 5.55 5.89
C GLN A 95 -4.58 4.61 5.76
N ALA A 96 -4.19 4.29 4.52
CA ALA A 96 -3.03 3.42 4.31
C ALA A 96 -1.75 4.06 4.82
N LEU A 97 -1.58 5.36 4.60
CA LEU A 97 -0.39 6.05 5.09
C LEU A 97 -0.37 6.11 6.61
N ARG A 98 -1.53 6.33 7.23
CA ARG A 98 -1.61 6.32 8.68
C ARG A 98 -1.18 4.96 9.24
N ILE A 99 -1.61 3.89 8.58
CA ILE A 99 -1.24 2.54 8.98
C ILE A 99 0.26 2.31 8.79
N ALA A 100 0.81 2.81 7.68
CA ALA A 100 2.24 2.70 7.43
C ALA A 100 3.05 3.43 8.50
N ARG A 101 2.58 4.61 8.92
CA ARG A 101 3.24 5.36 9.98
C ARG A 101 3.20 4.61 11.30
N ALA A 102 2.04 4.05 11.63
CA ALA A 102 1.91 3.30 12.87
C ALA A 102 2.80 2.07 12.87
N ALA A 103 2.86 1.37 11.75
CA ALA A 103 3.71 0.20 11.64
C ALA A 103 5.18 0.56 11.78
N ALA A 104 5.60 1.67 11.18
CA ALA A 104 6.98 2.12 11.29
C ALA A 104 7.33 2.53 12.71
N ALA A 105 6.39 3.21 13.40
CA ALA A 105 6.63 3.67 14.75
C ALA A 105 6.68 2.52 15.76
N SER A 106 5.91 1.47 15.54
CA SER A 106 5.85 0.35 16.48
C SER A 106 6.87 -0.74 16.16
N LYS A 107 7.56 -0.63 15.01
CA LYS A 107 8.53 -1.63 14.63
C LYS A 107 9.71 -1.59 15.60
N PRO A 108 10.13 -2.71 16.15
CA PRO A 108 11.31 -2.71 17.01
C PRO A 108 12.51 -2.23 16.24
N ARG A 109 13.36 -1.48 16.90
CA ARG A 109 14.49 -1.02 16.24
C ARG A 109 15.38 -2.07 16.13
N LYS A 110 15.15 -2.86 15.52
CA LYS A 110 15.97 -3.91 15.36
C LYS A 110 17.25 -3.63 15.19
N LYS A 111 17.19 -3.13 15.13
CA LYS A 111 18.05 -2.84 15.02
C LYS A 111 18.67 -2.52 15.89
N GLN A 112 18.49 -2.45 16.41
CA GLN A 112 18.96 -2.18 17.20
C GLN A 112 19.51 -3.11 17.74
N LYS A 113 19.70 -3.63 17.38
CA LYS A 113 20.14 -4.45 17.41
C LYS A 113 20.91 -4.72 17.83
N THR A 114 20.98 -4.68 18.22
CA THR A 114 21.63 -4.89 18.46
C THR A 114 22.28 -5.19 18.89
N PRO A 115 22.62 -5.17 19.22
CA PRO A 115 23.18 -5.53 19.47
C PRO A 115 23.67 -6.03 20.14
N LYS A 116 23.57 -6.21 20.48
CA LYS A 116 23.86 -6.64 20.90
C LYS A 116 24.36 -6.90 21.06
N ASN A 117 24.38 -6.94 21.39
CA ASN A 117 24.64 -7.17 21.27
C ASN A 117 24.97 -7.34 21.30
#